data_1307ef3ac67cb10e59ef5ec7cbbcaf9f
#
_entry.id   1307ef3ac67cb10e59ef5ec7cbbcaf9f
#
_cell.length_a   1.000
_cell.length_b   1.000
_cell.length_c   1.000
_cell.angle_alpha   90.00
_cell.angle_beta   90.00
_cell.angle_gamma   90.00
#
_symmetry.space_group_name_H-M   'P 1'
#
loop_
_entity.id
_entity.type
_entity.pdbx_description
1 polymer ?
#
loop_
_entity_poly.entity_id
_entity_poly.type
_entity_poly.pdbx_seq_one_letter_code
_entity_poly.pdbx_strand_id
1 'polypeptide(L)'
;ETIGMSQRGGSVATHVRVAPTARDLPTSMIPRHGADLVLAFEPGEAVRAYGYLARGGALVCSTRPLVPSAAATSGYDGRAQVDWLAEHVGPERFAALDVQALEDAGLSPKCLNVLLLGAAVGLGALPFGADELRRAMAELMKPKLIPMNERALELGISLVG
;
A
#
# COMPACT_ATOMS: atom_id res chain seq x y z
N GLU A 1 6.77 -3.45 -13.58
CA GLU A 1 7.91 -4.35 -13.23
C GLU A 1 7.73 -4.89 -11.83
N THR A 2 7.89 -6.19 -11.64
CA THR A 2 7.87 -6.86 -10.33
C THR A 2 9.20 -7.54 -10.10
N ILE A 3 9.81 -7.27 -8.94
CA ILE A 3 11.14 -7.75 -8.58
C ILE A 3 11.08 -8.49 -7.25
N GLY A 4 11.64 -9.68 -7.21
CA GLY A 4 11.74 -10.49 -6.01
C GLY A 4 11.02 -11.82 -6.13
N MET A 5 11.29 -12.70 -5.17
CA MET A 5 10.68 -14.04 -5.07
C MET A 5 10.06 -14.21 -3.68
N SER A 6 8.75 -14.35 -3.63
CA SER A 6 7.99 -14.53 -2.37
C SER A 6 7.96 -15.98 -1.87
N GLN A 7 8.44 -16.96 -2.64
CA GLN A 7 8.30 -18.40 -2.33
C GLN A 7 8.88 -18.82 -0.98
N ARG A 8 9.83 -18.03 -0.43
CA ARG A 8 10.46 -18.29 0.88
C ARG A 8 10.32 -17.10 1.85
N GLY A 9 9.32 -16.25 1.65
CA GLY A 9 9.12 -15.05 2.49
C GLY A 9 10.09 -13.91 2.18
N GLY A 10 10.63 -13.86 0.95
CA GLY A 10 11.48 -12.76 0.50
C GLY A 10 10.69 -11.48 0.19
N SER A 11 11.39 -10.35 0.19
CA SER A 11 10.82 -9.06 -0.24
C SER A 11 10.44 -9.10 -1.72
N VAL A 12 9.27 -8.54 -2.04
CA VAL A 12 8.80 -8.35 -3.41
C VAL A 12 8.41 -6.89 -3.59
N ALA A 13 8.99 -6.23 -4.57
CA ALA A 13 8.65 -4.87 -4.96
C ALA A 13 8.03 -4.84 -6.36
N THR A 14 6.93 -4.10 -6.52
CA THR A 14 6.30 -3.86 -7.82
C THR A 14 6.35 -2.38 -8.13
N HIS A 15 6.92 -2.03 -9.28
CA HIS A 15 6.94 -0.67 -9.78
C HIS A 15 5.81 -0.49 -10.79
N VAL A 16 4.89 0.43 -10.49
CA VAL A 16 3.78 0.81 -11.37
C VAL A 16 3.99 2.25 -11.79
N ARG A 17 4.03 2.50 -13.08
CA ARG A 17 4.14 3.84 -13.66
C ARG A 17 2.97 4.09 -14.59
N VAL A 18 2.37 5.24 -14.45
CA VAL A 18 1.25 5.68 -15.28
C VAL A 18 1.63 6.99 -15.95
N ALA A 19 1.41 7.08 -17.26
CA ALA A 19 1.65 8.29 -18.02
C ALA A 19 0.66 8.38 -19.19
N PRO A 20 0.41 9.59 -19.73
CA PRO A 20 -0.52 9.78 -20.84
C PRO A 20 -0.15 8.99 -22.10
N THR A 21 1.14 8.83 -22.36
CA THR A 21 1.62 8.06 -23.52
C THR A 21 2.77 7.12 -23.15
N ALA A 22 2.98 6.08 -23.96
CA ALA A 22 4.09 5.14 -23.78
C ALA A 22 5.47 5.81 -23.92
N ARG A 23 5.57 6.94 -24.65
CA ARG A 23 6.81 7.70 -24.80
C ARG A 23 7.26 8.36 -23.51
N ASP A 24 6.32 8.63 -22.60
CA ASP A 24 6.57 9.25 -21.30
C ASP A 24 7.03 8.21 -20.25
N LEU A 25 7.10 6.93 -20.63
CA LEU A 25 7.55 5.80 -19.82
C LEU A 25 8.84 5.18 -20.36
N PRO A 26 9.98 5.87 -20.31
CA PRO A 26 11.24 5.37 -20.88
C PRO A 26 11.80 4.14 -20.17
N THR A 27 11.34 3.86 -18.96
CA THR A 27 11.74 2.70 -18.15
C THR A 27 10.59 2.22 -17.29
N SER A 28 10.52 0.91 -16.99
CA SER A 28 9.56 0.32 -16.06
C SER A 28 9.89 0.60 -14.60
N MET A 29 11.18 0.82 -14.28
CA MET A 29 11.65 1.05 -12.93
C MET A 29 11.44 2.51 -12.51
N ILE A 30 10.98 2.69 -11.27
CA ILE A 30 10.94 3.99 -10.61
C ILE A 30 12.33 4.25 -10.01
N PRO A 31 12.97 5.38 -10.31
CA PRO A 31 14.25 5.74 -9.70
C PRO A 31 14.07 6.08 -8.21
N ARG A 32 15.17 6.15 -7.46
CA ARG A 32 15.15 6.67 -6.09
C ARG A 32 14.56 8.09 -6.09
N HIS A 33 13.74 8.39 -5.07
CA HIS A 33 13.03 9.66 -4.92
C HIS A 33 12.09 10.01 -6.08
N GLY A 34 11.59 9.01 -6.82
CA GLY A 34 10.73 9.20 -7.98
C GLY A 34 9.31 8.61 -7.83
N ALA A 35 8.96 8.05 -6.68
CA ALA A 35 7.63 7.47 -6.45
C ALA A 35 6.70 8.51 -5.80
N ASP A 36 5.59 8.82 -6.43
CA ASP A 36 4.55 9.68 -5.85
C ASP A 36 3.79 8.97 -4.73
N LEU A 37 3.72 7.63 -4.77
CA LEU A 37 3.11 6.79 -3.77
C LEU A 37 3.97 5.54 -3.52
N VAL A 38 4.20 5.24 -2.24
CA VAL A 38 4.64 3.93 -1.75
C VAL A 38 3.49 3.26 -1.02
N LEU A 39 3.12 2.05 -1.45
CA LEU A 39 2.09 1.26 -0.82
C LEU A 39 2.72 -0.05 -0.34
N ALA A 40 2.76 -0.25 0.99
CA ALA A 40 3.50 -1.34 1.60
C ALA A 40 2.60 -2.21 2.49
N PHE A 41 2.76 -3.52 2.39
CA PHE A 41 1.96 -4.50 3.13
C PHE A 41 2.60 -4.91 4.46
N GLU A 42 3.77 -4.32 4.78
CA GLU A 42 4.55 -4.65 5.97
C GLU A 42 5.46 -3.47 6.35
N PRO A 43 5.62 -3.13 7.67
CA PRO A 43 6.35 -1.94 8.09
C PRO A 43 7.85 -1.92 7.69
N GLY A 44 8.55 -3.05 7.82
CA GLY A 44 9.98 -3.13 7.44
C GLY A 44 10.19 -2.96 5.93
N GLU A 45 9.27 -3.48 5.11
CA GLU A 45 9.29 -3.27 3.66
C GLU A 45 8.96 -1.80 3.31
N ALA A 46 8.10 -1.15 4.08
CA ALA A 46 7.83 0.28 3.92
C ALA A 46 9.09 1.13 4.14
N VAL A 47 9.86 0.83 5.20
CA VAL A 47 11.15 1.50 5.47
C VAL A 47 12.16 1.23 4.35
N ARG A 48 12.24 0.00 3.84
CA ARG A 48 13.13 -0.33 2.70
C ARG A 48 12.74 0.44 1.44
N ALA A 49 11.43 0.61 1.20
CA ALA A 49 10.90 1.31 0.04
C ALA A 49 10.94 2.84 0.18
N TYR A 50 11.13 3.38 1.39
CA TYR A 50 11.16 4.83 1.64
C TYR A 50 12.15 5.57 0.74
N GLY A 51 13.30 4.98 0.41
CA GLY A 51 14.27 5.58 -0.49
C GLY A 51 13.78 5.80 -1.93
N TYR A 52 12.63 5.26 -2.32
CA TYR A 52 11.98 5.52 -3.61
C TYR A 52 10.99 6.68 -3.53
N LEU A 53 10.51 7.03 -2.33
CA LEU A 53 9.49 8.07 -2.15
C LEU A 53 10.02 9.42 -2.62
N ALA A 54 9.26 10.10 -3.48
CA ALA A 54 9.56 11.45 -3.94
C ALA A 54 9.33 12.47 -2.81
N ARG A 55 9.96 13.63 -2.92
CA ARG A 55 9.68 14.74 -2.00
C ARG A 55 8.22 15.16 -2.13
N GLY A 56 7.46 15.04 -1.05
CA GLY A 56 6.02 15.32 -1.05
C GLY A 56 5.17 14.16 -1.57
N GLY A 57 5.74 13.00 -1.83
CA GLY A 57 5.01 11.76 -2.09
C GLY A 57 4.32 11.24 -0.83
N ALA A 58 3.35 10.33 -0.99
CA ALA A 58 2.62 9.71 0.09
C ALA A 58 3.09 8.27 0.34
N LEU A 59 2.99 7.84 1.60
CA LEU A 59 3.27 6.47 1.99
C LEU A 59 2.11 5.89 2.78
N VAL A 60 1.57 4.78 2.30
CA VAL A 60 0.53 4.01 2.99
C VAL A 60 1.08 2.63 3.32
N CYS A 61 0.99 2.21 4.58
CA CYS A 61 1.46 0.88 4.96
C CYS A 61 0.50 0.15 5.90
N SER A 62 0.58 -1.17 5.92
CA SER A 62 0.01 -1.97 6.99
C SER A 62 0.90 -1.90 8.23
N THR A 63 0.30 -1.90 9.42
CA THR A 63 1.03 -2.00 10.69
C THR A 63 1.40 -3.44 11.03
N ARG A 64 0.83 -4.43 10.33
CA ARG A 64 1.02 -5.85 10.61
C ARG A 64 2.41 -6.32 10.22
N PRO A 65 3.26 -6.77 11.17
CA PRO A 65 4.55 -7.34 10.85
C PRO A 65 4.40 -8.72 10.21
N LEU A 66 5.21 -9.00 9.19
CA LEU A 66 5.37 -10.33 8.59
C LEU A 66 6.76 -10.84 8.95
N VAL A 67 6.86 -11.52 10.08
CA VAL A 67 8.16 -12.01 10.59
C VAL A 67 8.55 -13.28 9.83
N PRO A 68 9.66 -13.28 9.07
CA PRO A 68 10.18 -14.49 8.47
C PRO A 68 10.47 -15.55 9.54
N SER A 69 10.24 -16.82 9.24
CA SER A 69 10.45 -17.92 10.18
C SER A 69 11.88 -17.95 10.78
N ALA A 70 12.88 -17.54 10.02
CA ALA A 70 14.26 -17.40 10.48
C ALA A 70 14.48 -16.26 11.51
N ALA A 71 13.56 -15.31 11.61
CA ALA A 71 13.62 -14.17 12.52
C ALA A 71 12.53 -14.21 13.62
N ALA A 72 11.86 -15.35 13.81
CA ALA A 72 10.74 -15.50 14.74
C ALA A 72 11.10 -15.15 16.21
N THR A 73 12.37 -15.18 16.58
CA THR A 73 12.87 -14.83 17.93
C THR A 73 13.39 -13.41 18.04
N SER A 74 13.31 -12.59 16.98
CA SER A 74 13.91 -11.23 16.95
C SER A 74 13.15 -10.19 17.77
N GLY A 75 11.93 -10.48 18.23
CA GLY A 75 11.06 -9.50 18.89
C GLY A 75 10.57 -8.37 17.99
N TYR A 76 10.69 -8.54 16.67
CA TYR A 76 10.21 -7.55 15.69
C TYR A 76 8.68 -7.45 15.73
N ASP A 77 8.15 -6.26 15.99
CA ASP A 77 6.71 -5.96 16.03
C ASP A 77 6.26 -4.86 15.03
N GLY A 78 7.20 -4.27 14.30
CA GLY A 78 6.94 -3.24 13.30
C GLY A 78 6.70 -1.83 13.83
N ARG A 79 6.54 -1.62 15.14
CA ARG A 79 6.19 -0.32 15.72
C ARG A 79 7.25 0.74 15.47
N ALA A 80 8.51 0.42 15.76
CA ALA A 80 9.62 1.36 15.55
C ALA A 80 9.71 1.81 14.08
N GLN A 81 9.36 0.94 13.12
CA GLN A 81 9.33 1.26 11.70
C GLN A 81 8.17 2.21 11.36
N VAL A 82 6.99 1.98 11.94
CA VAL A 82 5.83 2.86 11.76
C VAL A 82 6.10 4.24 12.34
N ASP A 83 6.62 4.30 13.57
CA ASP A 83 6.97 5.57 14.25
C ASP A 83 8.01 6.35 13.44
N TRP A 84 9.05 5.68 12.97
CA TRP A 84 10.06 6.29 12.12
C TRP A 84 9.47 6.84 10.83
N LEU A 85 8.59 6.08 10.15
CA LEU A 85 7.94 6.53 8.92
C LEU A 85 7.03 7.74 9.16
N ALA A 86 6.27 7.75 10.26
CA ALA A 86 5.40 8.87 10.63
C ALA A 86 6.21 10.18 10.81
N GLU A 87 7.38 10.09 11.43
CA GLU A 87 8.27 11.23 11.62
C GLU A 87 8.86 11.75 10.30
N HIS A 88 9.25 10.84 9.38
CA HIS A 88 10.00 11.20 8.17
C HIS A 88 9.12 11.55 6.97
N VAL A 89 7.91 10.99 6.88
CA VAL A 89 6.94 11.29 5.79
C VAL A 89 6.06 12.49 6.16
N GLY A 90 5.67 12.57 7.42
CA GLY A 90 4.77 13.59 7.94
C GLY A 90 3.28 13.17 7.87
N PRO A 91 2.45 13.69 8.81
CA PRO A 91 1.08 13.21 9.05
C PRO A 91 0.14 13.41 7.84
N GLU A 92 0.33 14.46 7.06
CA GLU A 92 -0.53 14.77 5.91
C GLU A 92 -0.34 13.79 4.73
N ARG A 93 0.73 12.98 4.74
CA ARG A 93 1.14 12.12 3.64
C ARG A 93 1.45 10.69 4.07
N PHE A 94 1.19 10.38 5.33
CA PHE A 94 1.44 9.07 5.89
C PHE A 94 0.17 8.44 6.47
N ALA A 95 -0.09 7.19 6.11
CA ALA A 95 -1.11 6.39 6.75
C ALA A 95 -0.58 4.99 7.08
N ALA A 96 -0.76 4.59 8.33
CA ALA A 96 -0.47 3.24 8.80
C ALA A 96 -1.78 2.59 9.25
N LEU A 97 -2.19 1.52 8.57
CA LEU A 97 -3.47 0.87 8.79
C LEU A 97 -3.30 -0.52 9.39
N ASP A 98 -4.09 -0.81 10.42
CA ASP A 98 -4.15 -2.14 11.00
C ASP A 98 -5.15 -3.01 10.20
N VAL A 99 -4.76 -4.24 9.93
CA VAL A 99 -5.65 -5.25 9.34
C VAL A 99 -6.84 -5.54 10.26
N GLN A 100 -6.72 -5.29 11.57
CA GLN A 100 -7.80 -5.43 12.55
C GLN A 100 -9.01 -4.55 12.16
N ALA A 101 -8.81 -3.40 11.54
CA ALA A 101 -9.90 -2.55 11.07
C ALA A 101 -10.83 -3.26 10.07
N LEU A 102 -10.29 -4.18 9.24
CA LEU A 102 -11.12 -5.02 8.37
C LEU A 102 -11.94 -6.02 9.18
N GLU A 103 -11.35 -6.68 10.15
CA GLU A 103 -12.03 -7.68 10.99
C GLU A 103 -13.14 -7.03 11.82
N ASP A 104 -12.89 -5.86 12.40
CA ASP A 104 -13.88 -5.06 13.14
C ASP A 104 -15.06 -4.63 12.27
N ALA A 105 -14.81 -4.36 10.98
CA ALA A 105 -15.84 -4.08 9.99
C ALA A 105 -16.54 -5.33 9.43
N GLY A 106 -16.19 -6.53 9.91
CA GLY A 106 -16.70 -7.81 9.40
C GLY A 106 -16.24 -8.12 7.98
N LEU A 107 -15.04 -7.66 7.61
CA LEU A 107 -14.43 -7.90 6.31
C LEU A 107 -13.27 -8.89 6.42
N SER A 108 -12.95 -9.54 5.29
CA SER A 108 -11.82 -10.47 5.26
C SER A 108 -10.48 -9.73 5.27
N PRO A 109 -9.47 -10.21 6.03
CA PRO A 109 -8.10 -9.71 5.95
C PRO A 109 -7.50 -9.75 4.53
N LYS A 110 -8.06 -10.55 3.63
CA LYS A 110 -7.66 -10.62 2.21
C LYS A 110 -7.97 -9.33 1.43
N CYS A 111 -8.79 -8.44 1.98
CA CYS A 111 -9.10 -7.13 1.39
C CYS A 111 -8.07 -6.05 1.76
N LEU A 112 -6.97 -6.40 2.44
CA LEU A 112 -5.94 -5.45 2.86
C LEU A 112 -5.41 -4.60 1.70
N ASN A 113 -5.21 -5.19 0.53
CA ASN A 113 -4.76 -4.46 -0.65
C ASN A 113 -5.74 -3.35 -1.06
N VAL A 114 -7.04 -3.60 -0.99
CA VAL A 114 -8.06 -2.62 -1.34
C VAL A 114 -8.24 -1.58 -0.22
N LEU A 115 -8.09 -1.99 1.05
CA LEU A 115 -8.05 -1.08 2.18
C LEU A 115 -6.93 -0.04 2.02
N LEU A 116 -5.71 -0.49 1.73
CA LEU A 116 -4.55 0.40 1.54
C LEU A 116 -4.71 1.30 0.30
N LEU A 117 -5.32 0.80 -0.78
CA LEU A 117 -5.68 1.62 -1.94
C LEU A 117 -6.72 2.69 -1.58
N GLY A 118 -7.71 2.35 -0.75
CA GLY A 118 -8.68 3.30 -0.23
C GLY A 118 -8.01 4.43 0.55
N ALA A 119 -7.07 4.11 1.42
CA ALA A 119 -6.30 5.11 2.14
C ALA A 119 -5.47 6.00 1.20
N ALA A 120 -4.86 5.43 0.16
CA ALA A 120 -4.14 6.22 -0.84
C ALA A 120 -5.06 7.19 -1.61
N VAL A 121 -6.33 6.80 -1.87
CA VAL A 121 -7.35 7.70 -2.42
C VAL A 121 -7.71 8.78 -1.43
N GLY A 122 -7.96 8.44 -0.17
CA GLY A 122 -8.31 9.38 0.90
C GLY A 122 -7.22 10.46 1.11
N LEU A 123 -5.94 10.09 0.99
CA LEU A 123 -4.80 11.01 1.02
C LEU A 123 -4.64 11.83 -0.27
N GLY A 124 -5.44 11.58 -1.32
CA GLY A 124 -5.26 12.22 -2.62
C GLY A 124 -3.93 11.86 -3.30
N ALA A 125 -3.38 10.68 -3.00
CA ALA A 125 -2.07 10.23 -3.47
C ALA A 125 -2.09 9.56 -4.85
N LEU A 126 -3.27 9.39 -5.44
CA LEU A 126 -3.45 8.75 -6.74
C LEU A 126 -3.98 9.76 -7.76
N PRO A 127 -3.65 9.62 -9.06
CA PRO A 127 -4.16 10.49 -10.13
C PRO A 127 -5.62 10.18 -10.52
N PHE A 128 -6.29 9.32 -9.79
CA PHE A 128 -7.68 8.89 -9.97
C PHE A 128 -8.34 8.65 -8.61
N GLY A 129 -9.67 8.66 -8.59
CA GLY A 129 -10.45 8.54 -7.36
C GLY A 129 -11.10 7.17 -7.17
N ALA A 130 -12.03 7.12 -6.20
CA ALA A 130 -12.76 5.90 -5.84
C ALA A 130 -13.59 5.34 -6.99
N ASP A 131 -14.16 6.18 -7.84
CA ASP A 131 -15.04 5.74 -8.94
C ASP A 131 -14.26 5.00 -10.05
N GLU A 132 -13.04 5.44 -10.33
CA GLU A 132 -12.14 4.72 -11.24
C GLU A 132 -11.77 3.34 -10.68
N LEU A 133 -11.48 3.25 -9.38
CA LEU A 133 -11.20 1.97 -8.72
C LEU A 133 -12.43 1.05 -8.70
N ARG A 134 -13.64 1.57 -8.46
CA ARG A 134 -14.87 0.78 -8.52
C ARG A 134 -15.10 0.20 -9.93
N ARG A 135 -14.88 1.02 -10.97
CA ARG A 135 -14.97 0.55 -12.36
C ARG A 135 -13.94 -0.55 -12.64
N ALA A 136 -12.69 -0.35 -12.23
CA ALA A 136 -11.65 -1.36 -12.40
C ALA A 136 -11.96 -2.67 -11.64
N MET A 137 -12.50 -2.57 -10.43
CA MET A 137 -12.93 -3.76 -9.67
C MET A 137 -14.06 -4.49 -10.38
N ALA A 138 -15.04 -3.77 -10.94
CA ALA A 138 -16.15 -4.37 -11.68
C ALA A 138 -15.68 -5.12 -12.94
N GLU A 139 -14.64 -4.64 -13.60
CA GLU A 139 -14.06 -5.25 -14.79
C GLU A 139 -13.14 -6.45 -14.49
N LEU A 140 -12.34 -6.34 -13.41
CA LEU A 140 -11.23 -7.26 -13.15
C LEU A 140 -11.55 -8.34 -12.11
N MET A 141 -12.51 -8.10 -11.22
CA MET A 141 -12.82 -9.01 -10.13
C MET A 141 -13.99 -9.92 -10.44
N LYS A 142 -13.99 -11.08 -9.80
CA LYS A 142 -15.17 -11.95 -9.80
C LYS A 142 -16.35 -11.23 -9.11
N PRO A 143 -17.57 -11.24 -9.66
CA PRO A 143 -18.71 -10.49 -9.13
C PRO A 143 -18.97 -10.68 -7.62
N LYS A 144 -18.79 -11.90 -7.12
CA LYS A 144 -18.99 -12.24 -5.71
C LYS A 144 -18.01 -11.54 -4.73
N LEU A 145 -16.90 -11.01 -5.23
CA LEU A 145 -15.88 -10.34 -4.41
C LEU A 145 -16.07 -8.81 -4.39
N ILE A 146 -16.82 -8.25 -5.34
CA ILE A 146 -16.97 -6.81 -5.51
C ILE A 146 -17.55 -6.14 -4.24
N PRO A 147 -18.70 -6.58 -3.68
CA PRO A 147 -19.31 -5.87 -2.55
C PRO A 147 -18.40 -5.79 -1.32
N MET A 148 -17.63 -6.83 -1.05
CA MET A 148 -16.70 -6.86 0.07
C MET A 148 -15.51 -5.92 -0.17
N ASN A 149 -15.00 -5.85 -1.40
CA ASN A 149 -13.88 -4.98 -1.74
C ASN A 149 -14.31 -3.50 -1.83
N GLU A 150 -15.52 -3.20 -2.28
CA GLU A 150 -16.08 -1.83 -2.22
C GLU A 150 -16.16 -1.32 -0.78
N ARG A 151 -16.64 -2.14 0.15
CA ARG A 151 -16.65 -1.79 1.58
C ARG A 151 -15.23 -1.59 2.14
N ALA A 152 -14.26 -2.38 1.71
CA ALA A 152 -12.87 -2.21 2.13
C ALA A 152 -12.25 -0.92 1.56
N LEU A 153 -12.60 -0.53 0.33
CA LEU A 153 -12.20 0.72 -0.29
C LEU A 153 -12.75 1.91 0.51
N GLU A 154 -14.05 1.91 0.81
CA GLU A 154 -14.71 2.95 1.58
C GLU A 154 -14.14 3.07 3.00
N LEU A 155 -13.89 1.94 3.65
CA LEU A 155 -13.24 1.92 4.96
C LEU A 155 -11.84 2.56 4.89
N GLY A 156 -11.02 2.21 3.90
CA GLY A 156 -9.70 2.79 3.72
C GLY A 156 -9.73 4.31 3.54
N ILE A 157 -10.68 4.82 2.73
CA ILE A 157 -10.89 6.26 2.55
C ILE A 157 -11.25 6.92 3.89
N SER A 158 -12.18 6.33 4.64
CA SER A 158 -12.70 6.91 5.89
C SER A 158 -11.69 6.96 7.04
N LEU A 159 -10.67 6.12 7.00
CA LEU A 159 -9.64 6.05 8.05
C LEU A 159 -8.56 7.14 7.95
N VAL A 160 -8.52 7.88 6.84
CA VAL A 160 -7.49 8.92 6.58
C VAL A 160 -8.07 10.27 6.15
N GLY A 161 -9.40 10.34 5.96
CA GLY A 161 -10.14 11.55 5.56
C GLY A 161 -10.62 12.40 6.74
#